data_8142282a21e045fb4bbbb8d8cbbe72c8
#
_entry.id   8142282a21e045fb4bbbb8d8cbbe72c8
#
_cell.length_a   1.000
_cell.length_b   1.000
_cell.length_c   1.000
_cell.angle_alpha   90.00
_cell.angle_beta   90.00
_cell.angle_gamma   90.00
#
_symmetry.space_group_name_H-M   'P 1'
#
loop_
_entity.id
_entity.type
_entity.pdbx_description
1 polymer ?
#
loop_
_entity_poly.entity_id
_entity_poly.type
_entity_poly.pdbx_seq_one_letter_code
_entity_poly.pdbx_strand_id
1 'polypeptide(L)'
;MIDWIMDTSKGEEAEWQSVNHATVNSIGLETDLQLTIHRSKFKVSYSYIHQDKEQEVGIVSQYALEYLRHKLVVSAHLPLIKHLSLGLDYRWQDRVGSYTDFEGSVNHYKPYMVTDARLTWQQTKWKAYIEANNLFDVSYRDYGLVEQPGRWMIAGCSLRIP
;
A
#
# COMPACT_ATOMS: atom_id res chain seq x y z
N MET A 1 -4.66 -23.21 5.66
CA MET A 1 -5.19 -21.83 5.65
C MET A 1 -6.67 -21.87 5.27
N ILE A 2 -7.53 -21.15 5.98
CA ILE A 2 -8.95 -21.03 5.58
C ILE A 2 -9.04 -19.97 4.48
N ASP A 3 -9.65 -20.33 3.37
CA ASP A 3 -9.80 -19.46 2.21
C ASP A 3 -11.17 -19.62 1.57
N TRP A 4 -11.61 -18.62 0.82
CA TRP A 4 -12.77 -18.73 -0.05
C TRP A 4 -12.31 -19.21 -1.41
N ILE A 5 -12.79 -20.37 -1.80
CA ILE A 5 -12.44 -20.99 -3.08
C ILE A 5 -13.70 -21.20 -3.92
N MET A 6 -13.51 -21.22 -5.23
CA MET A 6 -14.49 -21.61 -6.20
C MET A 6 -13.91 -22.74 -7.07
N ASP A 7 -14.60 -23.87 -7.10
CA ASP A 7 -14.24 -25.01 -7.97
C ASP A 7 -14.85 -24.79 -9.35
N THR A 8 -14.04 -24.32 -10.28
CA THR A 8 -14.48 -24.02 -11.65
C THR A 8 -14.79 -25.27 -12.47
N SER A 9 -14.43 -26.47 -12.01
CA SER A 9 -14.78 -27.73 -12.70
C SER A 9 -16.28 -28.01 -12.67
N LYS A 10 -17.02 -27.35 -11.75
CA LYS A 10 -18.48 -27.49 -11.62
C LYS A 10 -19.27 -26.59 -12.59
N GLY A 11 -18.61 -25.79 -13.41
CA GLY A 11 -19.25 -24.91 -14.38
C GLY A 11 -20.20 -23.89 -13.73
N GLU A 12 -21.46 -23.84 -14.21
CA GLU A 12 -22.48 -22.89 -13.70
C GLU A 12 -22.92 -23.16 -12.25
N GLU A 13 -22.65 -24.34 -11.70
CA GLU A 13 -22.90 -24.69 -10.31
C GLU A 13 -21.74 -24.34 -9.36
N ALA A 14 -20.71 -23.67 -9.85
CA ALA A 14 -19.57 -23.27 -9.05
C ALA A 14 -19.96 -22.18 -8.06
N GLU A 15 -19.91 -22.49 -6.77
CA GLU A 15 -20.18 -21.58 -5.68
C GLU A 15 -18.92 -21.31 -4.86
N TRP A 16 -18.85 -20.11 -4.27
CA TRP A 16 -17.79 -19.79 -3.32
C TRP A 16 -17.97 -20.55 -2.02
N GLN A 17 -16.96 -21.29 -1.61
CA GLN A 17 -16.95 -22.08 -0.39
C GLN A 17 -15.76 -21.70 0.49
N SER A 18 -15.99 -21.59 1.80
CA SER A 18 -14.92 -21.37 2.79
C SER A 18 -14.36 -22.71 3.21
N VAL A 19 -13.14 -23.01 2.77
CA VAL A 19 -12.51 -24.31 3.05
C VAL A 19 -11.04 -24.14 3.46
N ASN A 20 -10.49 -25.14 4.11
CA ASN A 20 -9.08 -25.23 4.41
C ASN A 20 -8.36 -26.01 3.30
N HIS A 21 -8.10 -25.34 2.18
CA HIS A 21 -7.72 -26.01 0.93
C HIS A 21 -6.23 -25.84 0.57
N ALA A 22 -5.59 -24.72 0.92
CA ALA A 22 -4.25 -24.46 0.44
C ALA A 22 -3.19 -24.59 1.53
N THR A 23 -2.09 -25.29 1.21
CA THR A 23 -0.84 -25.18 1.94
C THR A 23 -0.05 -24.02 1.37
N VAL A 24 0.23 -23.02 2.21
CA VAL A 24 1.02 -21.84 1.84
C VAL A 24 2.27 -21.78 2.70
N ASN A 25 3.42 -21.90 2.09
CA ASN A 25 4.70 -21.67 2.73
C ASN A 25 5.16 -20.24 2.44
N SER A 26 5.44 -19.46 3.46
CA SER A 26 5.86 -18.07 3.32
C SER A 26 7.23 -17.86 3.92
N ILE A 27 8.11 -17.18 3.18
CA ILE A 27 9.38 -16.67 3.67
C ILE A 27 9.44 -15.17 3.42
N GLY A 28 9.96 -14.41 4.37
CA GLY A 28 10.00 -12.97 4.26
C GLY A 28 11.21 -12.34 4.93
N LEU A 29 11.49 -11.11 4.54
CA LEU A 29 12.50 -10.24 5.12
C LEU A 29 11.89 -8.87 5.37
N GLU A 30 12.14 -8.33 6.56
CA GLU A 30 11.79 -6.95 6.88
C GLU A 30 13.02 -6.22 7.41
N THR A 31 13.16 -4.96 7.01
CA THR A 31 14.24 -4.09 7.49
C THR A 31 13.76 -2.68 7.66
N ASP A 32 14.22 -2.03 8.72
CA ASP A 32 13.96 -0.63 9.04
C ASP A 32 15.28 0.08 9.32
N LEU A 33 15.49 1.19 8.65
CA LEU A 33 16.63 2.06 8.88
C LEU A 33 16.12 3.46 9.25
N GLN A 34 16.62 4.01 10.36
CA GLN A 34 16.35 5.38 10.77
C GLN A 34 17.65 6.14 10.87
N LEU A 35 17.67 7.31 10.25
CA LEU A 35 18.83 8.18 10.23
C LEU A 35 18.43 9.60 10.63
N THR A 36 19.16 10.20 11.55
CA THR A 36 19.00 11.61 11.90
C THR A 36 20.28 12.36 11.53
N ILE A 37 20.16 13.32 10.64
CA ILE A 37 21.25 14.20 10.22
C ILE A 37 20.88 15.62 10.63
N HIS A 38 21.61 16.18 11.60
CA HIS A 38 21.29 17.45 12.22
C HIS A 38 19.86 17.45 12.80
N ARG A 39 18.93 18.11 12.13
CA ARG A 39 17.51 18.21 12.52
C ARG A 39 16.57 17.45 11.57
N SER A 40 17.12 16.91 10.50
CA SER A 40 16.36 16.13 9.51
C SER A 40 16.32 14.67 9.91
N LYS A 41 15.17 14.06 9.74
CA LYS A 41 14.95 12.63 10.05
C LYS A 41 14.55 11.91 8.78
N PHE A 42 15.17 10.76 8.57
CA PHE A 42 14.88 9.86 7.45
C PHE A 42 14.54 8.49 7.99
N LYS A 43 13.56 7.86 7.38
CA LYS A 43 13.23 6.47 7.64
C LYS A 43 13.09 5.73 6.32
N VAL A 44 13.70 4.56 6.23
CA VAL A 44 13.54 3.62 5.11
C VAL A 44 13.07 2.31 5.69
N SER A 45 11.93 1.83 5.23
CA SER A 45 11.37 0.53 5.59
C SER A 45 11.19 -0.29 4.32
N TYR A 46 11.70 -1.51 4.32
CA TYR A 46 11.53 -2.44 3.21
C TYR A 46 11.05 -3.78 3.72
N SER A 47 10.04 -4.33 3.06
CA SER A 47 9.58 -5.70 3.29
C SER A 47 9.53 -6.48 1.99
N TYR A 48 9.90 -7.74 2.08
CA TYR A 48 9.81 -8.73 1.02
C TYR A 48 9.14 -9.98 1.57
N ILE A 49 8.19 -10.52 0.81
CA ILE A 49 7.53 -11.79 1.10
C ILE A 49 7.53 -12.63 -0.16
N HIS A 50 7.91 -13.88 -0.05
CA HIS A 50 7.73 -14.89 -1.07
C HIS A 50 6.83 -16.00 -0.52
N GLN A 51 5.87 -16.42 -1.32
CA GLN A 51 4.94 -17.49 -0.96
C GLN A 51 4.98 -18.59 -2.02
N ASP A 52 5.29 -19.81 -1.58
CA ASP A 52 5.07 -21.01 -2.35
C ASP A 52 3.69 -21.57 -2.05
N LYS A 53 2.97 -21.89 -3.09
CA LYS A 53 1.57 -22.34 -3.01
C LYS A 53 1.42 -23.62 -3.81
N GLU A 54 0.81 -24.60 -3.18
CA GLU A 54 0.26 -25.76 -3.89
C GLU A 54 -1.17 -25.39 -4.29
N GLN A 55 -1.38 -25.17 -5.58
CA GLN A 55 -2.69 -24.88 -6.14
C GLN A 55 -3.18 -26.06 -6.96
N GLU A 56 -4.36 -26.57 -6.63
CA GLU A 56 -5.01 -27.57 -7.46
C GLU A 56 -5.59 -26.91 -8.73
N VAL A 57 -5.48 -27.64 -9.85
CA VAL A 57 -6.01 -27.19 -11.13
C VAL A 57 -7.53 -27.07 -11.06
N GLY A 58 -8.08 -25.94 -11.49
CA GLY A 58 -9.54 -25.69 -11.49
C GLY A 58 -10.07 -25.04 -10.23
N ILE A 59 -9.21 -24.71 -9.26
CA ILE A 59 -9.62 -23.99 -8.04
C ILE A 59 -9.15 -22.54 -8.10
N VAL A 60 -10.09 -21.62 -7.94
CA VAL A 60 -9.83 -20.17 -7.80
C VAL A 60 -9.91 -19.82 -6.32
N SER A 61 -8.84 -19.25 -5.79
CA SER A 61 -8.73 -18.75 -4.43
C SER A 61 -8.94 -17.24 -4.40
N GLN A 62 -9.71 -16.75 -3.44
CA GLN A 62 -10.00 -15.32 -3.35
C GLN A 62 -8.90 -14.53 -2.60
N TYR A 63 -8.24 -15.14 -1.62
CA TYR A 63 -7.33 -14.42 -0.72
C TYR A 63 -5.90 -14.96 -0.67
N ALA A 64 -5.72 -16.28 -0.76
CA ALA A 64 -4.41 -16.90 -0.56
C ALA A 64 -3.41 -16.62 -1.69
N LEU A 65 -3.87 -16.18 -2.84
CA LEU A 65 -3.06 -16.06 -4.04
C LEU A 65 -2.52 -14.64 -4.28
N GLU A 66 -3.04 -13.64 -3.59
CA GLU A 66 -2.68 -12.25 -3.77
C GLU A 66 -1.93 -11.71 -2.54
N TYR A 67 -0.68 -11.39 -2.71
CA TYR A 67 0.13 -10.84 -1.61
C TYR A 67 1.05 -9.73 -2.08
N LEU A 68 1.39 -8.84 -1.17
CA LEU A 68 2.33 -7.76 -1.41
C LEU A 68 3.76 -8.33 -1.34
N ARG A 69 4.37 -8.57 -2.51
CA ARG A 69 5.71 -9.16 -2.62
C ARG A 69 6.78 -8.21 -2.13
N HIS A 70 6.71 -6.97 -2.58
CA HIS A 70 7.67 -5.95 -2.20
C HIS A 70 6.96 -4.68 -1.74
N LYS A 71 7.45 -4.10 -0.66
CA LYS A 71 7.04 -2.78 -0.19
C LYS A 71 8.25 -2.00 0.27
N LEU A 72 8.47 -0.84 -0.33
CA LEU A 72 9.45 0.14 0.10
C LEU A 72 8.73 1.41 0.55
N VAL A 73 9.03 1.89 1.73
CA VAL A 73 8.56 3.19 2.23
C VAL A 73 9.78 4.02 2.62
N VAL A 74 9.86 5.22 2.09
CA VAL A 74 10.89 6.19 2.44
C VAL A 74 10.21 7.45 2.96
N SER A 75 10.47 7.79 4.21
CA SER A 75 9.94 9.00 4.84
C SER A 75 11.07 9.98 5.14
N ALA A 76 10.82 11.26 4.90
CA ALA A 76 11.73 12.33 5.26
C ALA A 76 10.99 13.45 6.00
N HIS A 77 11.57 13.90 7.12
CA HIS A 77 11.12 15.09 7.83
C HIS A 77 12.24 16.11 7.82
N LEU A 78 12.01 17.22 7.13
CA LEU A 78 13.00 18.25 6.82
C LEU A 78 12.58 19.59 7.44
N PRO A 79 13.20 20.03 8.53
CA PRO A 79 13.07 21.42 9.00
C PRO A 79 13.70 22.36 7.97
N LEU A 80 12.90 23.17 7.28
CA LEU A 80 13.38 24.09 6.25
C LEU A 80 13.92 25.39 6.86
N ILE A 81 13.07 26.03 7.63
CA ILE A 81 13.40 27.25 8.39
C ILE A 81 12.74 27.19 9.78
N LYS A 82 12.99 28.21 10.62
CA LYS A 82 12.30 28.30 11.91
C LYS A 82 10.78 28.21 11.71
N HIS A 83 10.13 27.28 12.38
CA HIS A 83 8.70 26.99 12.33
C HIS A 83 8.17 26.30 11.07
N LEU A 84 8.92 26.18 9.99
CA LEU A 84 8.47 25.52 8.75
C LEU A 84 9.18 24.20 8.56
N SER A 85 8.43 23.14 8.33
CA SER A 85 8.96 21.81 8.01
C SER A 85 8.23 21.19 6.83
N LEU A 86 8.96 20.36 6.09
CA LEU A 86 8.47 19.54 5.00
C LEU A 86 8.53 18.07 5.42
N GLY A 87 7.41 17.37 5.33
CA GLY A 87 7.31 15.91 5.36
C GLY A 87 7.17 15.39 3.95
N LEU A 88 7.89 14.33 3.64
CA LEU A 88 7.78 13.59 2.38
C LEU A 88 7.65 12.12 2.72
N ASP A 89 6.69 11.44 2.08
CA ASP A 89 6.50 10.00 2.17
C ASP A 89 6.43 9.43 0.76
N TYR A 90 7.39 8.58 0.43
CA TYR A 90 7.46 7.84 -0.82
C TYR A 90 7.13 6.38 -0.54
N ARG A 91 6.26 5.78 -1.34
CA ARG A 91 5.87 4.38 -1.24
C ARG A 91 5.94 3.73 -2.63
N TRP A 92 6.71 2.65 -2.71
CA TRP A 92 6.72 1.76 -3.86
C TRP A 92 6.22 0.38 -3.43
N GLN A 93 5.35 -0.22 -4.25
CA GLN A 93 4.75 -1.51 -3.97
C GLN A 93 4.69 -2.37 -5.24
N ASP A 94 4.95 -3.67 -5.05
CA ASP A 94 4.76 -4.71 -6.06
C ASP A 94 3.92 -5.84 -5.47
N ARG A 95 2.75 -6.06 -6.04
CA ARG A 95 1.80 -7.09 -5.62
C ARG A 95 1.75 -8.23 -6.63
N VAL A 96 1.76 -9.45 -6.13
CA VAL A 96 1.46 -10.66 -6.90
C VAL A 96 -0.05 -10.86 -6.95
N GLY A 97 -0.56 -11.28 -8.10
CA GLY A 97 -1.96 -11.58 -8.29
C GLY A 97 -2.56 -10.89 -9.52
N SER A 98 -3.86 -11.00 -9.64
CA SER A 98 -4.62 -10.46 -10.75
C SER A 98 -6.02 -10.04 -10.29
N TYR A 99 -6.64 -9.17 -11.04
CA TYR A 99 -8.05 -8.81 -10.86
C TYR A 99 -8.79 -8.96 -12.18
N THR A 100 -10.08 -9.23 -12.11
CA THR A 100 -10.95 -9.28 -13.28
C THR A 100 -11.66 -7.95 -13.41
N ASP A 101 -11.57 -7.30 -14.56
CA ASP A 101 -12.26 -6.04 -14.83
C ASP A 101 -13.76 -6.25 -15.14
N PHE A 102 -14.49 -5.15 -15.36
CA PHE A 102 -15.94 -5.20 -15.63
C PHE A 102 -16.26 -5.83 -16.99
N GLU A 103 -15.29 -5.97 -17.88
CA GLU A 103 -15.43 -6.61 -19.18
C GLU A 103 -15.12 -8.11 -19.11
N GLY A 104 -14.75 -8.62 -17.93
CA GLY A 104 -14.36 -10.02 -17.70
C GLY A 104 -12.90 -10.33 -18.04
N SER A 105 -12.06 -9.32 -18.36
CA SER A 105 -10.65 -9.51 -18.68
C SER A 105 -9.82 -9.62 -17.41
N VAL A 106 -8.89 -10.59 -17.38
CA VAL A 106 -7.96 -10.78 -16.28
C VAL A 106 -6.74 -9.87 -16.47
N ASN A 107 -6.51 -9.00 -15.49
CA ASN A 107 -5.41 -8.05 -15.45
C ASN A 107 -4.49 -8.33 -14.27
N HIS A 108 -3.17 -8.34 -14.49
CA HIS A 108 -2.19 -8.46 -13.41
C HIS A 108 -1.93 -7.10 -12.75
N TYR A 109 -1.68 -7.12 -11.43
CA TYR A 109 -1.23 -5.92 -10.74
C TYR A 109 0.09 -5.43 -11.31
N LYS A 110 0.19 -4.13 -11.47
CA LYS A 110 1.44 -3.46 -11.88
C LYS A 110 2.08 -2.81 -10.67
N PRO A 111 3.41 -2.87 -10.54
CA PRO A 111 4.11 -2.09 -9.52
C PRO A 111 3.78 -0.61 -9.68
N TYR A 112 3.64 0.08 -8.56
CA TYR A 112 3.36 1.52 -8.57
C TYR A 112 4.17 2.25 -7.49
N MET A 113 4.27 3.56 -7.66
CA MET A 113 4.90 4.45 -6.70
C MET A 113 4.03 5.66 -6.44
N VAL A 114 3.88 6.03 -5.17
CA VAL A 114 3.10 7.18 -4.74
C VAL A 114 3.96 8.03 -3.81
N THR A 115 3.86 9.34 -3.96
CA THR A 115 4.55 10.31 -3.10
C THR A 115 3.53 11.25 -2.49
N ASP A 116 3.59 11.38 -1.17
CA ASP A 116 2.82 12.34 -0.41
C ASP A 116 3.74 13.41 0.14
N ALA A 117 3.26 14.66 0.21
CA ALA A 117 4.03 15.79 0.72
C ALA A 117 3.20 16.62 1.69
N ARG A 118 3.79 17.02 2.80
CA ARG A 118 3.14 17.83 3.82
C ARG A 118 4.02 18.99 4.26
N LEU A 119 3.55 20.21 4.03
CA LEU A 119 4.19 21.44 4.52
C LEU A 119 3.50 21.86 5.80
N THR A 120 4.27 22.02 6.89
CA THR A 120 3.75 22.35 8.21
C THR A 120 4.41 23.62 8.73
N TRP A 121 3.58 24.58 9.14
CA TRP A 121 4.02 25.75 9.91
C TRP A 121 3.57 25.58 11.37
N GLN A 122 4.53 25.58 12.29
CA GLN A 122 4.27 25.34 13.70
C GLN A 122 4.78 26.48 14.58
N GLN A 123 3.90 27.05 15.36
CA GLN A 123 4.15 28.03 16.43
C GLN A 123 3.86 27.43 17.80
N THR A 124 4.13 28.17 18.88
CA THR A 124 3.91 27.71 20.25
C THR A 124 2.43 27.40 20.53
N LYS A 125 1.51 28.21 20.00
CA LYS A 125 0.08 28.11 20.29
C LYS A 125 -0.75 27.57 19.13
N TRP A 126 -0.23 27.53 17.91
CA TRP A 126 -0.97 27.05 16.74
C TRP A 126 -0.07 26.31 15.75
N LYS A 127 -0.69 25.51 14.95
CA LYS A 127 -0.08 24.75 13.87
C LYS A 127 -1.01 24.80 12.66
N ALA A 128 -0.47 25.06 11.49
CA ALA A 128 -1.18 24.91 10.22
C ALA A 128 -0.41 24.02 9.28
N TYR A 129 -1.12 23.34 8.39
CA TYR A 129 -0.48 22.51 7.38
C TYR A 129 -1.30 22.48 6.09
N ILE A 130 -0.60 22.18 5.01
CA ILE A 130 -1.15 21.75 3.74
C ILE A 130 -0.49 20.42 3.36
N GLU A 131 -1.26 19.51 2.86
CA GLU A 131 -0.84 18.18 2.47
C GLU A 131 -1.34 17.85 1.08
N ALA A 132 -0.48 17.31 0.23
CA ALA A 132 -0.82 16.78 -1.07
C ALA A 132 -0.56 15.28 -1.05
N ASN A 133 -1.61 14.50 -1.22
CA ASN A 133 -1.53 13.05 -1.36
C ASN A 133 -1.52 12.69 -2.85
N ASN A 134 -0.75 11.66 -3.18
CA ASN A 134 -0.49 11.27 -4.56
C ASN A 134 -0.04 12.49 -5.41
N LEU A 135 1.04 13.14 -4.97
CA LEU A 135 1.53 14.42 -5.51
C LEU A 135 1.69 14.41 -7.04
N PHE A 136 2.06 13.28 -7.61
CA PHE A 136 2.31 13.11 -9.05
C PHE A 136 1.11 12.58 -9.84
N ASP A 137 -0.06 12.45 -9.19
CA ASP A 137 -1.31 12.02 -9.82
C ASP A 137 -1.21 10.65 -10.52
N VAL A 138 -0.57 9.70 -9.84
CA VAL A 138 -0.38 8.35 -10.36
C VAL A 138 -1.70 7.59 -10.29
N SER A 139 -2.13 7.00 -11.40
CA SER A 139 -3.25 6.03 -11.42
C SER A 139 -2.73 4.66 -10.99
N TYR A 140 -3.31 4.10 -9.94
CA TYR A 140 -2.90 2.81 -9.38
C TYR A 140 -4.06 2.06 -8.71
N ARG A 141 -3.90 0.73 -8.61
CA ARG A 141 -4.76 -0.16 -7.84
C ARG A 141 -3.94 -0.83 -6.77
N ASP A 142 -4.39 -0.72 -5.52
CA ASP A 142 -3.72 -1.39 -4.41
C ASP A 142 -4.21 -2.83 -4.27
N TYR A 143 -5.53 -3.01 -4.33
CA TYR A 143 -6.17 -4.31 -4.23
C TYR A 143 -7.50 -4.33 -4.99
N GLY A 144 -7.76 -5.43 -5.70
CA GLY A 144 -8.99 -5.62 -6.47
C GLY A 144 -9.14 -4.64 -7.62
N LEU A 145 -10.39 -4.43 -8.00
CA LEU A 145 -10.78 -3.66 -9.17
C LEU A 145 -10.76 -2.14 -8.94
N VAL A 146 -10.76 -1.71 -7.68
CA VAL A 146 -10.94 -0.30 -7.32
C VAL A 146 -9.67 0.50 -7.59
N GLU A 147 -9.76 1.48 -8.48
CA GLU A 147 -8.71 2.47 -8.68
C GLU A 147 -8.64 3.42 -7.49
N GLN A 148 -7.44 3.67 -7.02
CA GLN A 148 -7.22 4.56 -5.89
C GLN A 148 -7.33 6.02 -6.31
N PRO A 149 -7.67 6.95 -5.40
CA PRO A 149 -7.79 8.36 -5.71
C PRO A 149 -6.52 8.92 -6.35
N GLY A 150 -6.68 9.75 -7.37
CA GLY A 150 -5.62 10.58 -7.91
C GLY A 150 -5.11 11.60 -6.90
N ARG A 151 -4.46 12.66 -7.35
CA ARG A 151 -3.95 13.71 -6.46
C ARG A 151 -5.10 14.43 -5.75
N TRP A 152 -4.98 14.57 -4.43
CA TRP A 152 -5.91 15.34 -3.60
C TRP A 152 -5.17 16.09 -2.49
N MET A 153 -5.77 17.17 -2.00
CA MET A 153 -5.14 18.08 -1.05
C MET A 153 -5.99 18.25 0.20
N ILE A 154 -5.30 18.36 1.33
CA ILE A 154 -5.89 18.68 2.63
C ILE A 154 -5.19 19.90 3.19
N ALA A 155 -5.94 20.79 3.80
CA ALA A 155 -5.42 21.84 4.67
C ALA A 155 -6.04 21.72 6.05
N GLY A 156 -5.25 22.01 7.08
CA GLY A 156 -5.74 21.98 8.45
C GLY A 156 -4.99 22.90 9.38
N CYS A 157 -5.65 23.24 10.48
CA CYS A 157 -5.04 24.01 11.56
C CYS A 157 -5.44 23.46 12.93
N SER A 158 -4.59 23.67 13.92
CA SER A 158 -4.87 23.37 15.32
C SER A 158 -4.43 24.53 16.21
N LEU A 159 -5.22 24.81 17.23
CA LEU A 159 -4.96 25.84 18.24
C LEU A 159 -4.88 25.18 19.62
N ARG A 160 -3.84 25.51 20.37
CA ARG A 160 -3.73 25.13 21.78
C ARG A 160 -4.27 26.26 22.64
N ILE A 161 -5.41 26.02 23.27
CA ILE A 161 -6.01 26.93 24.26
C ILE A 161 -5.41 26.55 25.62
N PRO A 162 -4.95 27.54 26.42
CA PRO A 162 -4.38 27.29 27.75
C PRO A 162 -5.43 26.79 28.75
#